data_6f094e06a54ae7bc859c8f5d1acc1b92
#
_entry.id   6f094e06a54ae7bc859c8f5d1acc1b92
#
_cell.length_a   1.000
_cell.length_b   1.000
_cell.length_c   1.000
_cell.angle_alpha   90.00
_cell.angle_beta   90.00
_cell.angle_gamma   90.00
#
_symmetry.space_group_name_H-M   'P 1'
#
loop_
_entity.id
_entity.type
_entity.pdbx_description
1 polymer ?
#
loop_
_entity_poly.entity_id
_entity_poly.type
_entity_poly.pdbx_seq_one_letter_code
_entity_poly.pdbx_strand_id
1 'polypeptide(L)'
;MTIETFQQALPHGITLSCRATGEVGRPVLMFLHGFPEAAFVWDPLLEHFARPENGAYRCIAPNLRGYERSSAPEDVKAYRAKPLVQDIAALITLAGAPLHCLVAHDWGGAVAWNLANQLPHLANRLAIINSPHPGTFLRELKANPKQQAASAYMNFLIRPDAERLLAENDYARMWPFFSHGPGAPWLTDDLKSQYRAVWDGPAGSPAGAGLRGGCNYYRASPLRPPREGDPAAAAIELPAAMLTVNLPTLVLWGMEDIALPPELVDGLEQY
;
A
#
# COMPACT_ATOMS: atom_id res chain seq x y z
N MET A 1 24.08 -7.50 -1.32
CA MET A 1 24.07 -6.67 -0.09
C MET A 1 23.13 -7.33 0.90
N THR A 2 23.37 -7.16 2.22
CA THR A 2 22.49 -7.77 3.22
C THR A 2 21.34 -6.81 3.54
N ILE A 3 20.12 -7.31 3.54
CA ILE A 3 18.96 -6.57 4.02
C ILE A 3 18.91 -6.68 5.54
N GLU A 4 18.90 -5.57 6.22
CA GLU A 4 18.68 -5.47 7.65
C GLU A 4 17.20 -5.29 7.96
N THR A 5 16.75 -5.81 9.10
CA THR A 5 15.39 -5.59 9.63
C THR A 5 15.47 -4.89 10.97
N PHE A 6 14.62 -3.91 11.21
CA PHE A 6 14.58 -3.16 12.45
C PHE A 6 13.19 -2.66 12.79
N GLN A 7 12.98 -2.29 14.03
CA GLN A 7 11.74 -1.65 14.50
C GLN A 7 11.99 -0.15 14.64
N GLN A 8 11.17 0.67 14.00
CA GLN A 8 11.24 2.12 14.10
C GLN A 8 10.07 2.66 14.90
N ALA A 9 10.33 3.09 16.13
CA ALA A 9 9.33 3.83 16.91
C ALA A 9 9.13 5.24 16.35
N LEU A 10 7.89 5.62 16.17
CA LEU A 10 7.47 6.93 15.69
C LEU A 10 7.01 7.82 16.86
N PRO A 11 7.14 9.16 16.77
CA PRO A 11 6.84 10.07 17.89
C PRO A 11 5.40 10.00 18.43
N HIS A 12 4.47 9.50 17.65
CA HIS A 12 3.05 9.40 18.01
C HIS A 12 2.63 7.98 18.47
N GLY A 13 3.59 7.15 18.92
CA GLY A 13 3.33 5.88 19.59
C GLY A 13 3.08 4.69 18.65
N ILE A 14 3.31 4.85 17.36
CA ILE A 14 3.33 3.76 16.39
C ILE A 14 4.77 3.27 16.20
N THR A 15 4.93 1.96 16.04
CA THR A 15 6.21 1.34 15.66
C THR A 15 6.01 0.66 14.31
N LEU A 16 6.92 0.91 13.36
CA LEU A 16 6.94 0.24 12.08
C LEU A 16 8.10 -0.75 12.02
N SER A 17 7.82 -1.96 11.56
CA SER A 17 8.82 -2.96 11.18
C SER A 17 9.35 -2.59 9.81
N CYS A 18 10.66 -2.41 9.68
CA CYS A 18 11.28 -1.92 8.46
C CYS A 18 12.34 -2.90 7.95
N ARG A 19 12.49 -2.90 6.63
CA ARG A 19 13.58 -3.56 5.91
C ARG A 19 14.42 -2.48 5.24
N ALA A 20 15.75 -2.63 5.27
CA ALA A 20 16.61 -1.64 4.63
C ALA A 20 17.93 -2.24 4.17
N THR A 21 18.57 -1.57 3.22
CA THR A 21 19.94 -1.87 2.78
C THR A 21 20.59 -0.60 2.21
N GLY A 22 21.88 -0.68 1.91
CA GLY A 22 22.67 0.47 1.47
C GLY A 22 23.26 1.27 2.62
N GLU A 23 24.21 2.13 2.31
CA GLU A 23 24.97 2.91 3.29
C GLU A 23 24.13 4.04 3.90
N VAL A 24 24.20 4.20 5.21
CA VAL A 24 23.57 5.33 5.94
C VAL A 24 24.22 6.64 5.50
N GLY A 25 23.39 7.68 5.32
CA GLY A 25 23.84 9.00 4.83
C GLY A 25 23.79 9.15 3.31
N ARG A 26 23.51 8.08 2.57
CA ARG A 26 23.23 8.16 1.11
C ARG A 26 21.82 8.69 0.87
N PRO A 27 21.55 9.25 -0.34
CA PRO A 27 20.18 9.62 -0.71
C PRO A 27 19.20 8.46 -0.53
N VAL A 28 18.01 8.74 0.05
CA VAL A 28 17.07 7.70 0.46
C VAL A 28 16.01 7.45 -0.61
N LEU A 29 15.83 6.17 -0.95
CA LEU A 29 14.63 5.65 -1.62
C LEU A 29 13.75 4.95 -0.59
N MET A 30 12.46 5.28 -0.54
CA MET A 30 11.51 4.61 0.35
C MET A 30 10.44 3.90 -0.47
N PHE A 31 10.09 2.66 -0.06
CA PHE A 31 9.20 1.77 -0.81
C PHE A 31 8.01 1.37 0.03
N LEU A 32 6.80 1.70 -0.40
CA LEU A 32 5.56 1.38 0.30
C LEU A 32 4.81 0.26 -0.43
N HIS A 33 4.53 -0.82 0.27
CA HIS A 33 3.76 -1.96 -0.24
C HIS A 33 2.26 -1.72 -0.13
N GLY A 34 1.46 -2.62 -0.72
CA GLY A 34 0.01 -2.62 -0.63
C GLY A 34 -0.59 -3.88 0.02
N PHE A 35 -1.88 -4.10 -0.22
CA PHE A 35 -2.61 -5.27 0.21
C PHE A 35 -2.57 -6.35 -0.90
N PRO A 36 -2.37 -7.61 -0.57
CA PRO A 36 -2.16 -8.19 0.76
C PRO A 36 -0.68 -8.50 1.05
N GLU A 37 0.21 -7.63 0.65
CA GLU A 37 1.64 -7.81 0.67
C GLU A 37 2.30 -7.33 1.98
N ALA A 38 3.63 -7.34 2.01
CA ALA A 38 4.45 -6.80 3.09
C ALA A 38 5.77 -6.28 2.50
N ALA A 39 6.59 -5.62 3.32
CA ALA A 39 7.80 -4.95 2.87
C ALA A 39 8.81 -5.86 2.14
N PHE A 40 8.77 -7.18 2.37
CA PHE A 40 9.71 -8.12 1.75
C PHE A 40 9.58 -8.19 0.22
N VAL A 41 8.45 -7.81 -0.35
CA VAL A 41 8.25 -7.79 -1.81
C VAL A 41 9.22 -6.83 -2.51
N TRP A 42 9.74 -5.85 -1.77
CA TRP A 42 10.69 -4.87 -2.25
C TRP A 42 12.15 -5.32 -2.18
N ASP A 43 12.47 -6.45 -1.54
CA ASP A 43 13.85 -6.92 -1.36
C ASP A 43 14.70 -6.90 -2.64
N PRO A 44 14.21 -7.39 -3.79
CA PRO A 44 14.99 -7.34 -5.02
C PRO A 44 15.32 -5.91 -5.48
N LEU A 45 14.39 -4.96 -5.27
CA LEU A 45 14.61 -3.56 -5.64
C LEU A 45 15.49 -2.84 -4.61
N LEU A 46 15.36 -3.16 -3.32
CA LEU A 46 16.25 -2.63 -2.28
C LEU A 46 17.69 -3.01 -2.61
N GLU A 47 17.96 -4.29 -2.89
CA GLU A 47 19.29 -4.77 -3.25
C GLU A 47 19.81 -4.16 -4.56
N HIS A 48 18.92 -3.99 -5.56
CA HIS A 48 19.28 -3.41 -6.84
C HIS A 48 19.78 -1.97 -6.70
N PHE A 49 18.98 -1.11 -6.08
CA PHE A 49 19.28 0.32 -6.01
C PHE A 49 20.36 0.68 -4.96
N ALA A 50 20.65 -0.22 -4.02
CA ALA A 50 21.74 -0.01 -3.08
C ALA A 50 23.12 -0.27 -3.69
N ARG A 51 23.21 -0.94 -4.85
CA ARG A 51 24.50 -1.19 -5.52
C ARG A 51 25.12 0.11 -6.06
N PRO A 52 26.45 0.22 -6.03
CA PRO A 52 27.15 1.41 -6.57
C PRO A 52 26.80 1.76 -8.01
N GLU A 53 26.72 0.75 -8.88
CA GLU A 53 26.37 0.89 -10.29
C GLU A 53 24.95 1.37 -10.54
N ASN A 54 24.06 1.22 -9.55
CA ASN A 54 22.64 1.59 -9.61
C ASN A 54 22.30 2.79 -8.73
N GLY A 55 23.32 3.58 -8.32
CA GLY A 55 23.15 4.84 -7.62
C GLY A 55 23.52 4.82 -6.14
N ALA A 56 23.85 3.66 -5.57
CA ALA A 56 24.29 3.50 -4.17
C ALA A 56 23.33 4.16 -3.17
N TYR A 57 22.03 4.00 -3.35
CA TYR A 57 21.01 4.57 -2.47
C TYR A 57 20.91 3.84 -1.12
N ARG A 58 20.52 4.57 -0.09
CA ARG A 58 19.92 3.99 1.10
C ARG A 58 18.47 3.65 0.78
N CYS A 59 18.13 2.36 0.78
CA CYS A 59 16.80 1.87 0.45
C CYS A 59 16.08 1.41 1.72
N ILE A 60 14.84 1.87 1.94
CA ILE A 60 14.04 1.56 3.13
C ILE A 60 12.63 1.13 2.70
N ALA A 61 12.14 0.01 3.21
CA ALA A 61 10.77 -0.45 3.01
C ALA A 61 10.12 -0.73 4.37
N PRO A 62 9.22 0.11 4.87
CA PRO A 62 8.43 -0.19 6.04
C PRO A 62 7.33 -1.20 5.71
N ASN A 63 7.04 -2.11 6.64
CA ASN A 63 5.71 -2.70 6.73
C ASN A 63 4.77 -1.61 7.23
N LEU A 64 3.72 -1.33 6.47
CA LEU A 64 2.76 -0.31 6.82
C LEU A 64 2.02 -0.67 8.12
N ARG A 65 1.41 0.32 8.79
CA ARG A 65 0.57 0.09 9.97
C ARG A 65 -0.39 -1.06 9.72
N GLY A 66 -0.44 -2.01 10.66
CA GLY A 66 -1.33 -3.17 10.57
C GLY A 66 -0.76 -4.37 9.83
N TYR A 67 0.47 -4.30 9.34
CA TYR A 67 1.11 -5.39 8.63
C TYR A 67 2.33 -5.93 9.38
N GLU A 68 2.56 -7.22 9.25
CA GLU A 68 3.69 -7.97 9.80
C GLU A 68 3.89 -7.68 11.31
N ARG A 69 5.00 -7.06 11.70
CA ARG A 69 5.31 -6.68 13.09
C ARG A 69 5.13 -5.18 13.36
N SER A 70 4.55 -4.44 12.44
CA SER A 70 4.18 -3.05 12.69
C SER A 70 2.99 -2.96 13.64
N SER A 71 2.88 -1.85 14.36
CA SER A 71 1.73 -1.59 15.22
C SER A 71 0.41 -1.78 14.47
N ALA A 72 -0.52 -2.51 15.07
CA ALA A 72 -1.82 -2.85 14.49
C ALA A 72 -2.97 -2.43 15.43
N PRO A 73 -3.30 -1.12 15.50
CA PRO A 73 -4.41 -0.62 16.32
C PRO A 73 -5.73 -1.31 15.96
N GLU A 74 -6.57 -1.57 16.96
CA GLU A 74 -7.89 -2.18 16.74
C GLU A 74 -8.91 -1.21 16.13
N ASP A 75 -8.82 0.09 16.49
CA ASP A 75 -9.74 1.10 15.98
C ASP A 75 -9.55 1.30 14.46
N VAL A 76 -10.59 1.02 13.70
CA VAL A 76 -10.63 1.22 12.25
C VAL A 76 -10.26 2.67 11.86
N LYS A 77 -10.60 3.66 12.68
CA LYS A 77 -10.27 5.07 12.41
C LYS A 77 -8.76 5.33 12.35
N ALA A 78 -7.96 4.48 12.98
CA ALA A 78 -6.50 4.55 12.93
C ALA A 78 -5.94 4.28 11.52
N TYR A 79 -6.74 3.72 10.62
CA TYR A 79 -6.36 3.40 9.24
C TYR A 79 -6.90 4.40 8.19
N ARG A 80 -7.40 5.55 8.63
CA ARG A 80 -7.75 6.67 7.73
C ARG A 80 -6.50 7.28 7.10
N ALA A 81 -6.66 7.99 5.99
CA ALA A 81 -5.54 8.59 5.25
C ALA A 81 -4.61 9.45 6.15
N LYS A 82 -5.16 10.32 7.01
CA LYS A 82 -4.36 11.21 7.85
C LYS A 82 -3.40 10.47 8.81
N PRO A 83 -3.83 9.49 9.64
CA PRO A 83 -2.92 8.67 10.44
C PRO A 83 -1.85 7.93 9.61
N LEU A 84 -2.22 7.38 8.45
CA LEU A 84 -1.28 6.65 7.60
C LEU A 84 -0.22 7.59 7.00
N VAL A 85 -0.61 8.77 6.53
CA VAL A 85 0.32 9.80 6.06
C VAL A 85 1.24 10.26 7.21
N GLN A 86 0.71 10.39 8.43
CA GLN A 86 1.50 10.77 9.60
C GLN A 86 2.62 9.75 9.91
N ASP A 87 2.36 8.46 9.77
CA ASP A 87 3.37 7.41 9.95
C ASP A 87 4.53 7.59 8.97
N ILE A 88 4.19 7.70 7.69
CA ILE A 88 5.21 7.78 6.64
C ILE A 88 5.96 9.11 6.70
N ALA A 89 5.29 10.22 6.99
CA ALA A 89 5.93 11.52 7.18
C ALA A 89 6.94 11.49 8.35
N ALA A 90 6.57 10.88 9.47
CA ALA A 90 7.46 10.71 10.61
C ALA A 90 8.66 9.82 10.28
N LEU A 91 8.43 8.70 9.59
CA LEU A 91 9.50 7.80 9.15
C LEU A 91 10.47 8.51 8.18
N ILE A 92 9.95 9.27 7.22
CA ILE A 92 10.77 10.06 6.27
C ILE A 92 11.64 11.06 7.02
N THR A 93 11.07 11.75 8.00
CA THR A 93 11.82 12.72 8.82
C THR A 93 12.97 12.06 9.57
N LEU A 94 12.74 10.86 10.14
CA LEU A 94 13.76 10.09 10.84
C LEU A 94 14.82 9.50 9.91
N ALA A 95 14.45 9.20 8.66
CA ALA A 95 15.36 8.67 7.65
C ALA A 95 16.24 9.75 6.99
N GLY A 96 15.96 11.03 7.19
CA GLY A 96 16.68 12.16 6.61
C GLY A 96 15.95 12.74 5.39
N ALA A 97 14.88 13.47 5.63
CA ALA A 97 14.13 14.20 4.60
C ALA A 97 14.98 15.27 3.89
N PRO A 98 14.67 15.61 2.61
CA PRO A 98 13.68 14.96 1.76
C PRO A 98 14.18 13.61 1.19
N LEU A 99 13.27 12.69 0.90
CA LEU A 99 13.60 11.49 0.14
C LEU A 99 14.09 11.85 -1.28
N HIS A 100 15.00 11.07 -1.82
CA HIS A 100 15.32 11.15 -3.24
C HIS A 100 14.12 10.76 -4.11
N CYS A 101 13.45 9.66 -3.73
CA CYS A 101 12.17 9.24 -4.33
C CYS A 101 11.34 8.43 -3.32
N LEU A 102 10.02 8.63 -3.34
CA LEU A 102 9.04 7.77 -2.71
C LEU A 102 8.45 6.86 -3.78
N VAL A 103 8.62 5.54 -3.62
CA VAL A 103 8.09 4.50 -4.52
C VAL A 103 6.94 3.80 -3.81
N ALA A 104 5.81 3.61 -4.47
CA ALA A 104 4.65 3.08 -3.77
C ALA A 104 3.71 2.29 -4.69
N HIS A 105 3.14 1.21 -4.15
CA HIS A 105 2.23 0.30 -4.83
C HIS A 105 0.91 0.18 -4.04
N ASP A 106 -0.22 0.06 -4.73
CA ASP A 106 -1.55 -0.20 -4.19
C ASP A 106 -1.90 0.72 -3.00
N TRP A 107 -2.21 0.22 -1.78
CA TRP A 107 -2.47 1.05 -0.61
C TRP A 107 -1.29 1.93 -0.19
N GLY A 108 -0.06 1.45 -0.40
CA GLY A 108 1.12 2.30 -0.24
C GLY A 108 1.08 3.51 -1.17
N GLY A 109 0.62 3.31 -2.41
CA GLY A 109 0.39 4.39 -3.37
C GLY A 109 -0.71 5.35 -2.94
N ALA A 110 -1.82 4.85 -2.37
CA ALA A 110 -2.86 5.71 -1.81
C ALA A 110 -2.31 6.62 -0.68
N VAL A 111 -1.43 6.09 0.16
CA VAL A 111 -0.73 6.89 1.18
C VAL A 111 0.21 7.90 0.53
N ALA A 112 0.98 7.48 -0.48
CA ALA A 112 1.96 8.31 -1.17
C ALA A 112 1.31 9.49 -1.94
N TRP A 113 0.18 9.26 -2.63
CA TRP A 113 -0.59 10.32 -3.26
C TRP A 113 -1.04 11.39 -2.25
N ASN A 114 -1.60 10.95 -1.11
CA ASN A 114 -2.02 11.87 -0.05
C ASN A 114 -0.83 12.61 0.59
N LEU A 115 0.31 11.94 0.78
CA LEU A 115 1.52 12.57 1.30
C LEU A 115 2.07 13.60 0.32
N ALA A 116 2.15 13.28 -0.97
CA ALA A 116 2.64 14.17 -2.01
C ALA A 116 1.76 15.44 -2.14
N ASN A 117 0.45 15.33 -1.94
CA ASN A 117 -0.44 16.49 -1.89
C ASN A 117 -0.22 17.34 -0.63
N GLN A 118 -0.18 16.71 0.56
CA GLN A 118 -0.20 17.42 1.84
C GLN A 118 1.19 17.90 2.29
N LEU A 119 2.25 17.16 1.97
CA LEU A 119 3.60 17.35 2.46
C LEU A 119 4.65 17.19 1.33
N PRO A 120 4.52 17.94 0.21
CA PRO A 120 5.36 17.74 -0.97
C PRO A 120 6.87 17.95 -0.70
N HIS A 121 7.23 18.68 0.35
CA HIS A 121 8.62 18.94 0.74
C HIS A 121 9.33 17.71 1.31
N LEU A 122 8.62 16.62 1.60
CA LEU A 122 9.21 15.40 2.17
C LEU A 122 9.85 14.46 1.13
N ALA A 123 9.59 14.67 -0.16
CA ALA A 123 10.20 13.90 -1.23
C ALA A 123 10.49 14.77 -2.44
N ASN A 124 11.56 14.44 -3.19
CA ASN A 124 11.90 15.14 -4.42
C ASN A 124 11.17 14.56 -5.64
N ARG A 125 10.76 13.31 -5.59
CA ARG A 125 10.10 12.57 -6.67
C ARG A 125 9.13 11.55 -6.08
N LEU A 126 8.15 11.19 -6.90
CA LEU A 126 7.18 10.15 -6.62
C LEU A 126 7.19 9.12 -7.74
N ALA A 127 7.16 7.83 -7.41
CA ALA A 127 6.94 6.75 -8.36
C ALA A 127 5.78 5.88 -7.86
N ILE A 128 4.74 5.80 -8.65
CA ILE A 128 3.51 5.07 -8.33
C ILE A 128 3.38 3.86 -9.26
N ILE A 129 3.11 2.71 -8.67
CA ILE A 129 2.93 1.45 -9.39
C ILE A 129 1.53 0.94 -9.09
N ASN A 130 0.68 0.78 -10.10
CA ASN A 130 -0.69 0.24 -9.98
C ASN A 130 -1.41 0.74 -8.71
N SER A 131 -1.50 2.06 -8.55
CA SER A 131 -2.27 2.69 -7.48
C SER A 131 -2.95 3.95 -8.00
N PRO A 132 -4.29 3.97 -8.04
CA PRO A 132 -5.01 5.05 -8.66
C PRO A 132 -4.88 6.34 -7.86
N HIS A 133 -4.83 7.44 -8.57
CA HIS A 133 -4.98 8.76 -7.96
C HIS A 133 -6.39 8.88 -7.37
N PRO A 134 -6.58 9.44 -6.15
CA PRO A 134 -7.90 9.51 -5.53
C PRO A 134 -8.98 10.16 -6.43
N GLY A 135 -8.61 11.15 -7.23
CA GLY A 135 -9.51 11.84 -8.15
C GLY A 135 -10.00 10.95 -9.29
N THR A 136 -9.09 10.24 -9.99
CA THR A 136 -9.46 9.32 -11.07
C THR A 136 -10.22 8.13 -10.51
N PHE A 137 -9.81 7.58 -9.35
CA PHE A 137 -10.49 6.46 -8.72
C PHE A 137 -11.93 6.81 -8.34
N LEU A 138 -12.15 7.97 -7.71
CA LEU A 138 -13.50 8.43 -7.37
C LEU A 138 -14.36 8.63 -8.62
N ARG A 139 -13.79 9.22 -9.67
CA ARG A 139 -14.49 9.41 -10.97
C ARG A 139 -14.97 8.07 -11.53
N GLU A 140 -14.07 7.09 -11.61
CA GLU A 140 -14.38 5.78 -12.17
C GLU A 140 -15.35 4.98 -11.28
N LEU A 141 -15.20 5.03 -9.96
CA LEU A 141 -16.15 4.40 -9.04
C LEU A 141 -17.56 4.97 -9.15
N LYS A 142 -17.71 6.26 -9.47
CA LYS A 142 -19.02 6.90 -9.67
C LYS A 142 -19.63 6.59 -11.05
N ALA A 143 -18.83 6.58 -12.09
CA ALA A 143 -19.33 6.63 -13.46
C ALA A 143 -19.12 5.34 -14.28
N ASN A 144 -18.16 4.49 -13.91
CA ASN A 144 -17.73 3.34 -14.72
C ASN A 144 -18.18 2.00 -14.11
N PRO A 145 -19.19 1.32 -14.70
CA PRO A 145 -19.62 -0.01 -14.22
C PRO A 145 -18.52 -1.07 -14.27
N LYS A 146 -17.55 -0.97 -15.18
CA LYS A 146 -16.41 -1.88 -15.26
C LYS A 146 -15.53 -1.72 -14.01
N GLN A 147 -15.22 -0.49 -13.61
CA GLN A 147 -14.46 -0.24 -12.38
C GLN A 147 -15.24 -0.64 -11.13
N GLN A 148 -16.54 -0.38 -11.09
CA GLN A 148 -17.38 -0.80 -9.97
C GLN A 148 -17.35 -2.32 -9.80
N ALA A 149 -17.43 -3.08 -10.89
CA ALA A 149 -17.32 -4.54 -10.88
C ALA A 149 -15.91 -5.00 -10.49
N ALA A 150 -14.85 -4.41 -11.04
CA ALA A 150 -13.46 -4.71 -10.71
C ALA A 150 -13.15 -4.45 -9.21
N SER A 151 -13.78 -3.43 -8.62
CA SER A 151 -13.62 -3.08 -7.21
C SER A 151 -14.60 -3.83 -6.27
N ALA A 152 -15.43 -4.76 -6.75
CA ALA A 152 -16.43 -5.44 -5.93
C ALA A 152 -15.82 -6.21 -4.76
N TYR A 153 -14.57 -6.69 -4.88
CA TYR A 153 -13.83 -7.35 -3.81
C TYR A 153 -13.70 -6.47 -2.54
N MET A 154 -13.67 -5.14 -2.67
CA MET A 154 -13.60 -4.22 -1.54
C MET A 154 -14.82 -4.39 -0.60
N ASN A 155 -16.01 -4.68 -1.17
CA ASN A 155 -17.21 -4.95 -0.38
C ASN A 155 -17.12 -6.26 0.42
N PHE A 156 -16.31 -7.21 -0.02
CA PHE A 156 -15.98 -8.40 0.77
C PHE A 156 -15.01 -8.04 1.90
N LEU A 157 -13.94 -7.28 1.61
CA LEU A 157 -12.89 -6.96 2.58
C LEU A 157 -13.35 -6.07 3.75
N ILE A 158 -14.43 -5.30 3.57
CA ILE A 158 -15.00 -4.49 4.67
C ILE A 158 -15.91 -5.28 5.64
N ARG A 159 -16.19 -6.56 5.36
CA ARG A 159 -17.01 -7.40 6.25
C ARG A 159 -16.33 -7.57 7.61
N PRO A 160 -17.12 -7.69 8.70
CA PRO A 160 -16.57 -7.95 10.03
C PRO A 160 -15.84 -9.30 10.15
N ASP A 161 -16.17 -10.26 9.28
CA ASP A 161 -15.63 -11.63 9.27
C ASP A 161 -14.66 -11.90 8.11
N ALA A 162 -14.23 -10.84 7.41
CA ALA A 162 -13.40 -10.96 6.21
C ALA A 162 -12.11 -11.76 6.46
N GLU A 163 -11.38 -11.45 7.51
CA GLU A 163 -10.09 -12.08 7.85
C GLU A 163 -10.25 -13.59 8.05
N ARG A 164 -11.29 -14.00 8.79
CA ARG A 164 -11.60 -15.41 9.03
C ARG A 164 -11.93 -16.14 7.72
N LEU A 165 -12.74 -15.51 6.87
CA LEU A 165 -13.11 -16.07 5.57
C LEU A 165 -11.93 -16.16 4.61
N LEU A 166 -11.01 -15.19 4.66
CA LEU A 166 -9.80 -15.20 3.85
C LEU A 166 -8.83 -16.30 4.28
N ALA A 167 -8.78 -16.62 5.57
CA ALA A 167 -7.91 -17.67 6.11
C ALA A 167 -8.42 -19.11 5.85
N GLU A 168 -9.69 -19.27 5.48
CA GLU A 168 -10.26 -20.59 5.19
C GLU A 168 -9.52 -21.32 4.06
N ASN A 169 -9.40 -22.65 4.20
CA ASN A 169 -8.79 -23.54 3.19
C ASN A 169 -7.37 -23.08 2.79
N ASP A 170 -6.52 -22.79 3.78
CA ASP A 170 -5.15 -22.36 3.56
C ASP A 170 -5.05 -21.13 2.65
N TYR A 171 -5.83 -20.11 2.99
CA TYR A 171 -5.86 -18.84 2.26
C TYR A 171 -6.27 -18.97 0.77
N ALA A 172 -7.10 -19.94 0.42
CA ALA A 172 -7.50 -20.20 -0.96
C ALA A 172 -8.07 -18.96 -1.67
N ARG A 173 -8.70 -18.03 -0.92
CA ARG A 173 -9.24 -16.78 -1.47
C ARG A 173 -8.18 -15.69 -1.68
N MET A 174 -6.98 -15.85 -1.09
CA MET A 174 -5.91 -14.86 -1.21
C MET A 174 -5.06 -15.06 -2.45
N TRP A 175 -4.80 -16.31 -2.84
CA TRP A 175 -3.93 -16.61 -3.97
C TRP A 175 -4.37 -16.01 -5.30
N PRO A 176 -5.67 -15.89 -5.61
CA PRO A 176 -6.14 -15.20 -6.82
C PRO A 176 -5.77 -13.72 -6.92
N PHE A 177 -5.40 -13.05 -5.81
CA PHE A 177 -4.88 -11.68 -5.87
C PHE A 177 -3.53 -11.58 -6.60
N PHE A 178 -2.79 -12.68 -6.68
CA PHE A 178 -1.45 -12.74 -7.27
C PHE A 178 -1.40 -13.39 -8.66
N SER A 179 -2.46 -14.03 -9.11
CA SER A 179 -2.44 -14.75 -10.36
C SER A 179 -3.79 -14.80 -11.06
N HIS A 180 -3.77 -14.55 -12.38
CA HIS A 180 -4.89 -14.81 -13.27
C HIS A 180 -4.57 -16.02 -14.13
N GLY A 181 -5.46 -17.01 -14.13
CA GLY A 181 -5.30 -18.21 -14.94
C GLY A 181 -4.32 -19.24 -14.35
N PRO A 182 -3.75 -20.12 -15.17
CA PRO A 182 -3.14 -21.38 -14.73
C PRO A 182 -1.78 -21.27 -14.05
N GLY A 183 -1.35 -20.11 -13.57
CA GLY A 183 -0.15 -20.05 -12.76
C GLY A 183 0.53 -18.72 -12.65
N ALA A 184 1.14 -18.53 -11.49
CA ALA A 184 2.14 -17.50 -11.24
C ALA A 184 3.48 -18.21 -10.93
N PRO A 185 4.33 -18.48 -11.93
CA PRO A 185 5.57 -19.23 -11.72
C PRO A 185 6.52 -18.59 -10.70
N TRP A 186 6.39 -17.28 -10.51
CA TRP A 186 7.15 -16.51 -9.51
C TRP A 186 6.66 -16.75 -8.07
N LEU A 187 5.43 -17.22 -7.89
CA LEU A 187 4.82 -17.46 -6.57
C LEU A 187 5.21 -18.85 -6.06
N THR A 188 6.48 -18.99 -5.68
CA THR A 188 7.06 -20.25 -5.15
C THR A 188 6.47 -20.62 -3.80
N ASP A 189 6.65 -21.87 -3.37
CA ASP A 189 6.18 -22.33 -2.05
C ASP A 189 6.87 -21.60 -0.90
N ASP A 190 8.15 -21.23 -1.05
CA ASP A 190 8.87 -20.39 -0.08
C ASP A 190 8.24 -19.01 0.04
N LEU A 191 7.90 -18.38 -1.09
CA LEU A 191 7.25 -17.09 -1.11
C LEU A 191 5.84 -17.17 -0.50
N LYS A 192 5.08 -18.21 -0.84
CA LYS A 192 3.77 -18.48 -0.20
C LYS A 192 3.89 -18.63 1.31
N SER A 193 4.94 -19.29 1.78
CA SER A 193 5.18 -19.45 3.21
C SER A 193 5.46 -18.12 3.89
N GLN A 194 6.18 -17.20 3.23
CA GLN A 194 6.39 -15.83 3.73
C GLN A 194 5.07 -15.07 3.83
N TYR A 195 4.22 -15.14 2.78
CA TYR A 195 2.89 -14.52 2.83
C TYR A 195 2.02 -15.08 3.96
N ARG A 196 1.98 -16.42 4.11
CA ARG A 196 1.22 -17.05 5.22
C ARG A 196 1.70 -16.54 6.58
N ALA A 197 3.00 -16.44 6.80
CA ALA A 197 3.55 -15.94 8.06
C ALA A 197 3.09 -14.50 8.38
N VAL A 198 2.95 -13.65 7.35
CA VAL A 198 2.39 -12.30 7.51
C VAL A 198 0.89 -12.34 7.81
N TRP A 199 0.13 -13.16 7.07
CA TRP A 199 -1.33 -13.23 7.18
C TRP A 199 -1.81 -13.93 8.46
N ASP A 200 -1.04 -14.91 8.97
CA ASP A 200 -1.32 -15.55 10.27
C ASP A 200 -1.15 -14.56 11.44
N GLY A 201 -0.23 -13.59 11.28
CA GLY A 201 0.09 -12.67 12.35
C GLY A 201 0.97 -13.28 13.44
N PRO A 202 1.01 -12.69 14.65
CA PRO A 202 1.82 -13.18 15.76
C PRO A 202 1.48 -14.61 16.17
N ALA A 203 2.48 -15.36 16.60
CA ALA A 203 2.30 -16.73 17.06
C ALA A 203 1.22 -16.84 18.16
N GLY A 204 0.30 -17.79 18.00
CA GLY A 204 -0.83 -17.99 18.92
C GLY A 204 -2.08 -17.14 18.61
N SER A 205 -2.03 -16.30 17.59
CA SER A 205 -3.20 -15.57 17.09
C SER A 205 -4.16 -16.53 16.33
N PRO A 206 -5.45 -16.17 16.22
CA PRO A 206 -6.35 -16.84 15.28
C PRO A 206 -5.83 -16.72 13.84
N ALA A 207 -6.09 -17.74 13.02
CA ALA A 207 -5.74 -17.72 11.60
C ALA A 207 -6.30 -16.47 10.91
N GLY A 208 -5.49 -15.82 10.08
CA GLY A 208 -5.84 -14.58 9.40
C GLY A 208 -5.75 -13.31 10.26
N ALA A 209 -5.29 -13.39 11.50
CA ALA A 209 -5.19 -12.22 12.38
C ALA A 209 -4.29 -11.12 11.80
N GLY A 210 -3.25 -11.48 11.05
CA GLY A 210 -2.38 -10.55 10.35
C GLY A 210 -3.06 -9.79 9.20
N LEU A 211 -4.20 -10.27 8.71
CA LEU A 211 -4.97 -9.60 7.66
C LEU A 211 -5.86 -8.47 8.19
N ARG A 212 -6.12 -8.42 9.51
CA ARG A 212 -7.03 -7.41 10.10
C ARG A 212 -6.62 -6.00 9.76
N GLY A 213 -5.32 -5.69 9.91
CA GLY A 213 -4.78 -4.38 9.55
C GLY A 213 -5.09 -4.04 8.10
N GLY A 214 -4.74 -4.92 7.17
CA GLY A 214 -5.01 -4.75 5.74
C GLY A 214 -6.49 -4.52 5.43
N CYS A 215 -7.40 -5.33 6.01
CA CYS A 215 -8.85 -5.13 5.87
C CYS A 215 -9.31 -3.77 6.42
N ASN A 216 -8.67 -3.27 7.47
CA ASN A 216 -9.03 -1.97 8.06
C ASN A 216 -8.73 -0.78 7.14
N TYR A 217 -7.78 -0.88 6.20
CA TYR A 217 -7.61 0.15 5.16
C TYR A 217 -8.89 0.31 4.33
N TYR A 218 -9.50 -0.81 3.92
CA TYR A 218 -10.77 -0.80 3.18
C TYR A 218 -11.94 -0.33 4.05
N ARG A 219 -12.03 -0.77 5.31
CA ARG A 219 -13.07 -0.36 6.26
C ARG A 219 -13.01 1.14 6.56
N ALA A 220 -11.81 1.71 6.66
CA ALA A 220 -11.59 3.12 6.96
C ALA A 220 -11.74 4.04 5.73
N SER A 221 -11.60 3.49 4.52
CA SER A 221 -11.68 4.24 3.27
C SER A 221 -13.11 4.60 2.92
N PRO A 222 -13.39 5.85 2.55
CA PRO A 222 -14.67 6.20 1.97
C PRO A 222 -14.79 5.79 0.49
N LEU A 223 -13.64 5.58 -0.21
CA LEU A 223 -13.60 5.24 -1.62
C LEU A 223 -13.84 3.74 -1.80
N ARG A 224 -15.03 3.39 -2.26
CA ARG A 224 -15.45 2.02 -2.59
C ARG A 224 -16.60 2.04 -3.59
N PRO A 225 -16.86 0.94 -4.32
CA PRO A 225 -17.96 0.89 -5.24
C PRO A 225 -19.30 1.08 -4.51
N PRO A 226 -20.26 1.80 -5.11
CA PRO A 226 -21.61 1.95 -4.57
C PRO A 226 -22.26 0.57 -4.39
N ARG A 227 -23.07 0.43 -3.34
CA ARG A 227 -23.88 -0.77 -3.10
C ARG A 227 -25.23 -0.39 -2.55
N GLU A 228 -26.20 -1.29 -2.72
CA GLU A 228 -27.51 -1.13 -2.13
C GLU A 228 -27.41 -0.96 -0.60
N GLY A 229 -28.10 0.01 -0.05
CA GLY A 229 -28.08 0.32 1.38
C GLY A 229 -26.85 1.12 1.87
N ASP A 230 -25.93 1.52 0.99
CA ASP A 230 -24.79 2.39 1.33
C ASP A 230 -24.70 3.61 0.41
N PRO A 231 -25.61 4.58 0.53
CA PRO A 231 -25.59 5.77 -0.31
C PRO A 231 -24.42 6.70 0.00
N ALA A 232 -23.76 6.55 1.15
CA ALA A 232 -22.63 7.40 1.53
C ALA A 232 -21.46 7.29 0.56
N ALA A 233 -21.19 6.10 0.02
CA ALA A 233 -20.11 5.91 -0.94
C ALA A 233 -20.35 6.70 -2.24
N ALA A 234 -21.60 6.79 -2.71
CA ALA A 234 -21.98 7.56 -3.90
C ALA A 234 -21.90 9.08 -3.67
N ALA A 235 -22.07 9.54 -2.44
CA ALA A 235 -22.09 10.96 -2.06
C ALA A 235 -20.70 11.55 -1.80
N ILE A 236 -19.64 10.77 -1.87
CA ILE A 236 -18.26 11.24 -1.63
C ILE A 236 -17.89 12.32 -2.65
N GLU A 237 -17.36 13.42 -2.14
CA GLU A 237 -16.73 14.49 -2.92
C GLU A 237 -15.32 14.73 -2.40
N LEU A 238 -14.37 14.93 -3.31
CA LEU A 238 -12.99 15.29 -2.97
C LEU A 238 -12.70 16.70 -3.52
N PRO A 239 -12.42 17.68 -2.66
CA PRO A 239 -12.05 19.03 -3.10
C PRO A 239 -10.77 19.00 -3.94
N ALA A 240 -10.70 19.82 -5.00
CA ALA A 240 -9.53 19.91 -5.87
C ALA A 240 -8.21 20.15 -5.10
N ALA A 241 -8.24 20.94 -4.02
CA ALA A 241 -7.09 21.19 -3.17
C ALA A 241 -6.52 19.92 -2.50
N MET A 242 -7.32 18.85 -2.38
CA MET A 242 -6.90 17.55 -1.84
C MET A 242 -6.35 16.61 -2.93
N LEU A 243 -6.37 17.03 -4.18
CA LEU A 243 -6.05 16.18 -5.33
C LEU A 243 -4.76 16.60 -6.05
N THR A 244 -4.40 17.89 -6.02
CA THR A 244 -3.24 18.39 -6.78
C THR A 244 -1.92 17.91 -6.20
N VAL A 245 -1.07 17.33 -7.05
CA VAL A 245 0.28 16.87 -6.72
C VAL A 245 1.31 17.68 -7.49
N ASN A 246 2.19 18.39 -6.77
CA ASN A 246 3.22 19.26 -7.35
C ASN A 246 4.63 18.64 -7.29
N LEU A 247 4.72 17.32 -7.38
CA LEU A 247 5.99 16.59 -7.42
C LEU A 247 6.20 15.97 -8.80
N PRO A 248 7.45 15.92 -9.31
CA PRO A 248 7.78 15.10 -10.46
C PRO A 248 7.36 13.65 -10.17
N THR A 249 6.40 13.16 -10.95
CA THR A 249 5.75 11.87 -10.69
C THR A 249 5.88 10.95 -11.90
N LEU A 250 6.37 9.73 -11.66
CA LEU A 250 6.34 8.61 -12.59
C LEU A 250 5.19 7.68 -12.21
N VAL A 251 4.32 7.34 -13.17
CA VAL A 251 3.28 6.33 -12.99
C VAL A 251 3.58 5.13 -13.88
N LEU A 252 3.69 3.96 -13.27
CA LEU A 252 3.85 2.67 -13.92
C LEU A 252 2.55 1.89 -13.76
N TRP A 253 2.05 1.32 -14.86
CA TRP A 253 0.76 0.65 -14.85
C TRP A 253 0.76 -0.66 -15.62
N GLY A 254 0.32 -1.75 -14.99
CA GLY A 254 0.03 -3.01 -15.66
C GLY A 254 -1.30 -2.91 -16.40
N MET A 255 -1.25 -2.95 -17.72
CA MET A 255 -2.43 -2.72 -18.57
C MET A 255 -3.48 -3.84 -18.48
N GLU A 256 -3.09 -5.01 -17.93
CA GLU A 256 -3.97 -6.16 -17.74
C GLU A 256 -4.40 -6.33 -16.27
N ASP A 257 -4.27 -5.28 -15.44
CA ASP A 257 -4.71 -5.32 -14.06
C ASP A 257 -6.24 -5.45 -13.98
N ILE A 258 -6.73 -6.48 -13.30
CA ILE A 258 -8.16 -6.78 -13.21
C ILE A 258 -8.90 -5.99 -12.12
N ALA A 259 -8.16 -5.53 -11.10
CA ALA A 259 -8.72 -4.73 -10.01
C ALA A 259 -8.66 -3.24 -10.35
N LEU A 260 -7.62 -2.84 -11.08
CA LEU A 260 -7.28 -1.46 -11.39
C LEU A 260 -7.10 -1.29 -12.91
N PRO A 261 -8.19 -1.30 -13.71
CA PRO A 261 -8.17 -1.12 -15.14
C PRO A 261 -7.44 0.15 -15.59
N PRO A 262 -6.84 0.15 -16.80
CA PRO A 262 -6.00 1.25 -17.27
C PRO A 262 -6.73 2.60 -17.43
N GLU A 263 -8.04 2.62 -17.50
CA GLU A 263 -8.86 3.85 -17.53
C GLU A 263 -8.63 4.74 -16.30
N LEU A 264 -8.04 4.18 -15.22
CA LEU A 264 -7.66 4.91 -14.02
C LEU A 264 -6.47 5.86 -14.21
N VAL A 265 -5.70 5.69 -15.29
CA VAL A 265 -4.60 6.63 -15.62
C VAL A 265 -5.06 7.75 -16.55
N ASP A 266 -6.25 7.66 -17.14
CA ASP A 266 -6.77 8.69 -18.02
C ASP A 266 -7.06 9.97 -17.26
N GLY A 267 -6.51 11.10 -17.74
CA GLY A 267 -6.71 12.42 -17.15
C GLY A 267 -5.89 12.68 -15.88
N LEU A 268 -4.84 11.89 -15.59
CA LEU A 268 -3.94 12.13 -14.46
C LEU A 268 -3.24 13.48 -14.51
N GLU A 269 -3.00 14.02 -15.72
CA GLU A 269 -2.40 15.32 -15.96
C GLU A 269 -3.20 16.50 -15.41
N GLN A 270 -4.43 16.27 -14.97
CA GLN A 270 -5.30 17.28 -14.35
C GLN A 270 -4.99 17.51 -12.87
N TYR A 271 -4.23 16.63 -12.28
CA TYR A 271 -3.93 16.58 -10.86
C TYR A 271 -2.44 16.82 -10.58
#